data_fd4380bb6b244b6eb0563ebcf0196aa5
#
_entry.id   fd4380bb6b244b6eb0563ebcf0196aa5
#
_cell.length_a   1.000
_cell.length_b   1.000
_cell.length_c   1.000
_cell.angle_alpha   90.00
_cell.angle_beta   90.00
_cell.angle_gamma   90.00
#
_symmetry.space_group_name_H-M   'P 1'
#
loop_
_entity.id
_entity.type
_entity.pdbx_description
1 polymer ?
#
loop_
_entity_poly.entity_id
_entity_poly.type
_entity_poly.pdbx_seq_one_letter_code
_entity_poly.pdbx_strand_id
1 'polypeptide(L)'
;MTATSSGVNAAGRATDPIAVVKAFLLALQAGELDQALELLDENVTYINVTLPRVRGRRGVERLFRSAYEKLHGGFRVHFHAIAAEGDTVLTDRTDELVMGRVRQRIWVYGRFEVAEGKITLWRDSFDWFDVFVGLVRGIGGAFVPALNRPWPGDSAPA
;
A
#
# COMPACT_ATOMS: atom_id res chain seq x y z
N MET A 1 -29.02 23.43 -39.78
CA MET A 1 -28.64 23.50 -38.33
C MET A 1 -29.21 22.30 -37.64
N THR A 2 -28.41 21.25 -37.50
CA THR A 2 -28.80 20.03 -36.85
C THR A 2 -27.79 19.79 -35.72
N ALA A 3 -28.25 20.02 -34.49
CA ALA A 3 -27.48 19.77 -33.30
C ALA A 3 -27.47 18.26 -33.06
N THR A 4 -26.28 17.66 -33.16
CA THR A 4 -26.05 16.26 -32.81
C THR A 4 -25.95 16.17 -31.31
N SER A 5 -26.99 15.63 -30.70
CA SER A 5 -27.02 15.26 -29.29
C SER A 5 -26.07 14.07 -29.10
N SER A 6 -24.93 14.32 -28.47
CA SER A 6 -24.04 13.25 -28.00
C SER A 6 -24.71 12.56 -26.82
N GLY A 7 -25.24 11.36 -27.06
CA GLY A 7 -25.75 10.48 -26.03
C GLY A 7 -24.59 10.02 -25.16
N VAL A 8 -24.54 10.52 -23.94
CA VAL A 8 -23.66 9.99 -22.89
C VAL A 8 -24.26 8.66 -22.43
N ASN A 9 -23.68 7.57 -22.88
CA ASN A 9 -24.02 6.23 -22.43
C ASN A 9 -23.64 6.10 -20.95
N ALA A 10 -24.64 5.91 -20.09
CA ALA A 10 -24.48 5.44 -18.72
C ALA A 10 -24.15 3.95 -18.68
N ALA A 11 -23.03 3.55 -19.28
CA ALA A 11 -22.51 2.21 -19.23
C ALA A 11 -21.15 2.23 -18.53
N GLY A 12 -21.13 1.70 -17.28
CA GLY A 12 -19.91 1.35 -16.55
C GLY A 12 -19.16 2.55 -16.00
N ARG A 13 -19.45 2.96 -14.77
CA ARG A 13 -18.48 3.68 -13.96
C ARG A 13 -17.27 2.77 -13.83
N ALA A 14 -16.22 3.03 -14.62
CA ALA A 14 -14.92 2.46 -14.34
C ALA A 14 -14.61 2.76 -12.87
N THR A 15 -14.36 1.74 -12.07
CA THR A 15 -14.03 1.92 -10.66
C THR A 15 -12.79 2.78 -10.59
N ASP A 16 -12.82 3.90 -9.87
CA ASP A 16 -11.68 4.82 -9.75
C ASP A 16 -10.45 4.04 -9.26
N PRO A 17 -9.36 3.93 -10.06
CA PRO A 17 -8.18 3.16 -9.68
C PRO A 17 -7.55 3.66 -8.37
N ILE A 18 -7.59 4.97 -8.11
CA ILE A 18 -7.10 5.55 -6.85
C ILE A 18 -7.93 5.02 -5.68
N ALA A 19 -9.25 4.96 -5.82
CA ALA A 19 -10.13 4.45 -4.77
C ALA A 19 -9.85 2.97 -4.46
N VAL A 20 -9.59 2.15 -5.47
CA VAL A 20 -9.23 0.73 -5.31
C VAL A 20 -7.93 0.59 -4.52
N VAL A 21 -6.87 1.32 -4.90
CA VAL A 21 -5.56 1.26 -4.23
C VAL A 21 -5.65 1.77 -2.79
N LYS A 22 -6.39 2.86 -2.55
CA LYS A 22 -6.63 3.36 -1.19
C LYS A 22 -7.38 2.34 -0.35
N ALA A 23 -8.47 1.77 -0.86
CA ALA A 23 -9.25 0.75 -0.16
C ALA A 23 -8.38 -0.46 0.22
N PHE A 24 -7.53 -0.92 -0.70
CA PHE A 24 -6.59 -2.02 -0.47
C PHE A 24 -5.62 -1.72 0.69
N LEU A 25 -4.91 -0.60 0.63
CA LEU A 25 -3.90 -0.25 1.65
C LEU A 25 -4.55 0.07 3.00
N LEU A 26 -5.74 0.66 3.02
CA LEU A 26 -6.49 0.94 4.25
C LEU A 26 -7.07 -0.35 4.87
N ALA A 27 -7.49 -1.33 4.07
CA ALA A 27 -7.91 -2.63 4.56
C ALA A 27 -6.72 -3.38 5.22
N LEU A 28 -5.52 -3.31 4.63
CA LEU A 28 -4.30 -3.82 5.26
C LEU A 28 -4.02 -3.12 6.60
N GLN A 29 -4.19 -1.80 6.66
CA GLN A 29 -4.02 -1.03 7.91
C GLN A 29 -5.04 -1.42 8.98
N ALA A 30 -6.27 -1.69 8.58
CA ALA A 30 -7.33 -2.12 9.49
C ALA A 30 -7.16 -3.57 9.97
N GLY A 31 -6.21 -4.34 9.39
CA GLY A 31 -6.05 -5.75 9.66
C GLY A 31 -7.08 -6.63 8.95
N GLU A 32 -7.84 -6.06 8.02
CA GLU A 32 -8.90 -6.72 7.26
C GLU A 32 -8.30 -7.41 6.01
N LEU A 33 -7.44 -8.40 6.27
CA LEU A 33 -6.66 -9.04 5.21
C LEU A 33 -7.55 -9.66 4.13
N ASP A 34 -8.68 -10.28 4.49
CA ASP A 34 -9.57 -10.89 3.51
C ASP A 34 -10.19 -9.85 2.58
N GLN A 35 -10.59 -8.69 3.10
CA GLN A 35 -11.09 -7.59 2.27
C GLN A 35 -9.99 -7.03 1.37
N ALA A 36 -8.76 -6.89 1.86
CA ALA A 36 -7.63 -6.48 1.04
C ALA A 36 -7.39 -7.49 -0.10
N LEU A 37 -7.40 -8.78 0.18
CA LEU A 37 -7.20 -9.83 -0.81
C LEU A 37 -8.30 -9.86 -1.88
N GLU A 38 -9.53 -9.50 -1.54
CA GLU A 38 -10.62 -9.39 -2.52
C GLU A 38 -10.37 -8.29 -3.56
N LEU A 39 -9.58 -7.27 -3.24
CA LEU A 39 -9.21 -6.21 -4.17
C LEU A 39 -8.05 -6.60 -5.10
N LEU A 40 -7.42 -7.74 -4.89
CA LEU A 40 -6.38 -8.28 -5.77
C LEU A 40 -6.99 -9.18 -6.85
N ASP A 41 -6.47 -9.08 -8.07
CA ASP A 41 -6.75 -10.05 -9.14
C ASP A 41 -6.21 -11.44 -8.77
N GLU A 42 -6.82 -12.51 -9.30
CA GLU A 42 -6.35 -13.87 -9.05
C GLU A 42 -4.92 -14.11 -9.54
N ASN A 43 -4.52 -13.41 -10.61
CA ASN A 43 -3.20 -13.49 -11.23
C ASN A 43 -2.29 -12.31 -10.86
N VAL A 44 -2.62 -11.56 -9.81
CA VAL A 44 -1.83 -10.40 -9.38
C VAL A 44 -0.34 -10.72 -9.30
N THR A 45 0.49 -9.77 -9.73
CA THR A 45 1.93 -9.83 -9.55
C THR A 45 2.34 -8.84 -8.47
N TYR A 46 2.92 -9.35 -7.39
CA TYR A 46 3.49 -8.53 -6.31
C TYR A 46 5.02 -8.51 -6.39
N ILE A 47 5.58 -7.32 -6.34
CA ILE A 47 7.02 -7.08 -6.48
C ILE A 47 7.47 -6.12 -5.38
N ASN A 48 8.32 -6.60 -4.48
CA ASN A 48 9.19 -5.72 -3.70
C ASN A 48 10.53 -5.63 -4.38
N VAL A 49 11.04 -4.42 -4.55
CA VAL A 49 12.33 -4.20 -5.23
C VAL A 49 13.42 -5.06 -4.60
N THR A 50 14.16 -5.77 -5.45
CA THR A 50 15.22 -6.74 -5.15
C THR A 50 14.77 -8.09 -4.59
N LEU A 51 13.52 -8.26 -4.17
CA LEU A 51 13.01 -9.55 -3.70
C LEU A 51 12.38 -10.37 -4.85
N PRO A 52 12.28 -11.71 -4.69
CA PRO A 52 11.59 -12.54 -5.65
C PRO A 52 10.12 -12.11 -5.83
N ARG A 53 9.66 -12.14 -7.07
CA ARG A 53 8.26 -11.84 -7.39
C ARG A 53 7.32 -12.89 -6.81
N VAL A 54 6.22 -12.43 -6.23
CA VAL A 54 5.12 -13.30 -5.80
C VAL A 54 4.01 -13.21 -6.84
N ARG A 55 3.57 -14.36 -7.33
CA ARG A 55 2.52 -14.44 -8.35
C ARG A 55 1.25 -15.06 -7.78
N GLY A 56 0.13 -14.48 -8.17
CA GLY A 56 -1.20 -14.88 -7.81
C GLY A 56 -1.61 -14.47 -6.39
N ARG A 57 -2.90 -14.20 -6.23
CA ARG A 57 -3.51 -13.79 -4.95
C ARG A 57 -3.21 -14.77 -3.81
N ARG A 58 -3.25 -16.08 -4.06
CA ARG A 58 -2.90 -17.09 -3.05
C ARG A 58 -1.43 -17.01 -2.59
N GLY A 59 -0.52 -16.60 -3.48
CA GLY A 59 0.89 -16.37 -3.12
C GLY A 59 1.04 -15.18 -2.19
N VAL A 60 0.37 -14.09 -2.52
CA VAL A 60 0.33 -12.87 -1.68
C VAL A 60 -0.32 -13.17 -0.33
N GLU A 61 -1.45 -13.88 -0.32
CA GLU A 61 -2.16 -14.29 0.89
C GLU A 61 -1.24 -15.05 1.86
N ARG A 62 -0.54 -16.10 1.38
CA ARG A 62 0.39 -16.87 2.22
C ARG A 62 1.49 -16.00 2.81
N LEU A 63 2.05 -15.09 2.02
CA LEU A 63 3.08 -14.17 2.48
C LEU A 63 2.55 -13.29 3.61
N PHE A 64 1.39 -12.65 3.42
CA PHE A 64 0.83 -11.72 4.39
C PHE A 64 0.30 -12.41 5.64
N ARG A 65 -0.40 -13.54 5.53
CA ARG A 65 -0.84 -14.31 6.71
C ARG A 65 0.37 -14.72 7.56
N SER A 66 1.43 -15.26 6.94
CA SER A 66 2.65 -15.61 7.67
C SER A 66 3.33 -14.39 8.33
N ALA A 67 3.31 -13.23 7.69
CA ALA A 67 3.85 -12.01 8.27
C ALA A 67 3.01 -11.52 9.47
N TYR A 68 1.69 -11.47 9.34
CA TYR A 68 0.79 -11.08 10.43
C TYR A 68 0.89 -12.02 11.63
N GLU A 69 0.93 -13.34 11.41
CA GLU A 69 1.05 -14.32 12.48
C GLU A 69 2.38 -14.23 13.23
N LYS A 70 3.49 -14.03 12.51
CA LYS A 70 4.84 -13.98 13.10
C LYS A 70 5.14 -12.65 13.78
N LEU A 71 4.66 -11.56 13.22
CA LEU A 71 5.03 -10.22 13.68
C LEU A 71 4.13 -9.72 14.82
N HIS A 72 2.97 -10.34 15.09
CA HIS A 72 2.00 -9.91 16.11
C HIS A 72 1.80 -8.39 16.09
N GLY A 73 1.82 -7.82 14.89
CA GLY A 73 1.93 -6.40 14.70
C GLY A 73 0.87 -5.85 13.74
N GLY A 74 0.89 -4.55 13.60
CA GLY A 74 0.03 -3.82 12.70
C GLY A 74 0.80 -3.23 11.52
N PHE A 75 0.04 -2.77 10.57
CA PHE A 75 0.49 -1.98 9.45
C PHE A 75 -0.22 -0.62 9.48
N ARG A 76 0.51 0.47 9.24
CA ARG A 76 -0.07 1.80 9.05
C ARG A 76 0.48 2.41 7.77
N VAL A 77 -0.35 3.17 7.08
CA VAL A 77 0.02 3.87 5.85
C VAL A 77 -0.33 5.35 5.95
N HIS A 78 0.60 6.21 5.52
CA HIS A 78 0.35 7.63 5.33
C HIS A 78 0.71 8.01 3.89
N PHE A 79 -0.28 8.50 3.15
CA PHE A 79 -0.08 8.97 1.78
C PHE A 79 0.41 10.42 1.80
N HIS A 80 1.61 10.66 1.24
CA HIS A 80 2.10 12.00 0.95
C HIS A 80 1.50 12.50 -0.37
N ALA A 81 1.46 11.60 -1.37
CA ALA A 81 0.82 11.86 -2.66
C ALA A 81 0.28 10.57 -3.27
N ILE A 82 -0.76 10.70 -4.08
CA ILE A 82 -1.30 9.65 -4.92
C ILE A 82 -1.80 10.26 -6.21
N ALA A 83 -1.44 9.67 -7.34
CA ALA A 83 -1.84 10.11 -8.66
C ALA A 83 -2.13 8.91 -9.56
N ALA A 84 -2.96 9.09 -10.58
CA ALA A 84 -3.24 8.08 -11.57
C ALA A 84 -3.15 8.63 -12.99
N GLU A 85 -2.67 7.79 -13.90
CA GLU A 85 -2.76 7.99 -15.34
C GLU A 85 -3.37 6.71 -15.96
N GLY A 86 -4.60 6.83 -16.45
CA GLY A 86 -5.39 5.66 -16.84
C GLY A 86 -5.54 4.68 -15.68
N ASP A 87 -5.19 3.42 -15.92
CA ASP A 87 -5.28 2.34 -14.94
C ASP A 87 -4.04 2.22 -14.04
N THR A 88 -3.02 3.04 -14.25
CA THR A 88 -1.80 3.06 -13.45
C THR A 88 -1.92 4.07 -12.31
N VAL A 89 -1.69 3.62 -11.07
CA VAL A 89 -1.68 4.44 -9.86
C VAL A 89 -0.28 4.48 -9.28
N LEU A 90 0.20 5.67 -8.95
CA LEU A 90 1.46 5.90 -8.26
C LEU A 90 1.17 6.45 -6.86
N THR A 91 1.89 5.94 -5.88
CA THR A 91 1.82 6.40 -4.49
C THR A 91 3.18 6.80 -3.98
N ASP A 92 3.22 7.91 -3.26
CA ASP A 92 4.29 8.33 -2.39
C ASP A 92 3.77 8.24 -0.96
N ARG A 93 4.37 7.37 -0.12
CA ARG A 93 3.81 7.07 1.19
C ARG A 93 4.87 6.70 2.23
N THR A 94 4.53 6.85 3.49
CA THR A 94 5.25 6.24 4.61
C THR A 94 4.46 5.03 5.08
N ASP A 95 5.13 3.88 5.14
CA ASP A 95 4.61 2.65 5.73
C ASP A 95 5.24 2.46 7.13
N GLU A 96 4.42 2.10 8.12
CA GLU A 96 4.89 1.72 9.45
C GLU A 96 4.53 0.25 9.71
N LEU A 97 5.56 -0.55 9.97
CA LEU A 97 5.41 -1.91 10.48
C LEU A 97 5.52 -1.87 12.00
N VAL A 98 4.50 -2.38 12.69
CA VAL A 98 4.45 -2.45 14.15
C VAL A 98 4.72 -3.88 14.58
N MET A 99 5.78 -4.09 15.35
CA MET A 99 6.20 -5.39 15.87
C MET A 99 6.32 -5.27 17.41
N GLY A 100 5.21 -5.46 18.10
CA GLY A 100 5.13 -5.19 19.54
C GLY A 100 5.42 -3.72 19.84
N ARG A 101 6.57 -3.45 20.50
CA ARG A 101 7.01 -2.08 20.82
C ARG A 101 7.86 -1.44 19.73
N VAL A 102 8.34 -2.23 18.77
CA VAL A 102 9.18 -1.75 17.66
C VAL A 102 8.28 -1.15 16.58
N ARG A 103 8.60 0.06 16.13
CA ARG A 103 7.91 0.76 15.05
C ARG A 103 8.90 1.07 13.94
N GLN A 104 8.84 0.29 12.89
CA GLN A 104 9.69 0.49 11.71
C GLN A 104 8.94 1.34 10.69
N ARG A 105 9.46 2.52 10.41
CA ARG A 105 8.90 3.48 9.44
C ARG A 105 9.82 3.59 8.25
N ILE A 106 9.28 3.35 7.07
CA ILE A 106 10.00 3.36 5.80
C ILE A 106 9.24 4.19 4.78
N TRP A 107 9.98 4.84 3.89
CA TRP A 107 9.42 5.56 2.76
C TRP A 107 9.27 4.61 1.58
N VAL A 108 8.10 4.58 0.98
CA VAL A 108 7.76 3.64 -0.08
C VAL A 108 7.12 4.36 -1.26
N TYR A 109 7.66 4.10 -2.45
CA TYR A 109 7.02 4.45 -3.71
C TYR A 109 6.32 3.21 -4.27
N GLY A 110 5.00 3.30 -4.41
CA GLY A 110 4.19 2.21 -4.95
C GLY A 110 3.74 2.49 -6.37
N ARG A 111 3.77 1.46 -7.22
CA ARG A 111 3.08 1.44 -8.50
C ARG A 111 2.09 0.31 -8.52
N PHE A 112 0.85 0.63 -8.89
CA PHE A 112 -0.24 -0.32 -9.03
C PHE A 112 -0.81 -0.25 -10.43
N GLU A 113 -1.26 -1.38 -10.95
CA GLU A 113 -2.11 -1.44 -12.14
C GLU A 113 -3.46 -2.02 -11.73
N VAL A 114 -4.53 -1.36 -12.15
CA VAL A 114 -5.91 -1.73 -11.79
C VAL A 114 -6.67 -2.03 -13.06
N ALA A 115 -7.28 -3.21 -13.13
CA ALA A 115 -8.18 -3.58 -14.20
C ALA A 115 -9.48 -4.13 -13.61
N GLU A 116 -10.62 -3.70 -14.13
CA GLU A 116 -11.94 -4.17 -13.69
C GLU A 116 -12.17 -4.08 -12.16
N GLY A 117 -11.61 -3.03 -11.54
CA GLY A 117 -11.71 -2.82 -10.10
C GLY A 117 -10.82 -3.73 -9.24
N LYS A 118 -9.86 -4.43 -9.85
CA LYS A 118 -8.88 -5.30 -9.17
C LYS A 118 -7.46 -4.87 -9.47
N ILE A 119 -6.58 -5.01 -8.48
CA ILE A 119 -5.14 -4.75 -8.62
C ILE A 119 -4.49 -5.95 -9.30
N THR A 120 -3.95 -5.75 -10.50
CA THR A 120 -3.26 -6.78 -11.31
C THR A 120 -1.75 -6.74 -11.11
N LEU A 121 -1.21 -5.56 -10.77
CA LEU A 121 0.19 -5.35 -10.39
C LEU A 121 0.26 -4.54 -9.10
N TRP A 122 1.08 -4.98 -8.18
CA TRP A 122 1.51 -4.23 -7.02
C TRP A 122 3.03 -4.26 -6.94
N ARG A 123 3.67 -3.11 -7.10
CA ARG A 123 5.12 -2.97 -7.03
C ARG A 123 5.47 -1.89 -6.03
N ASP A 124 6.24 -2.27 -5.02
CA ASP A 124 6.81 -1.37 -4.04
C ASP A 124 8.31 -1.19 -4.27
N SER A 125 8.75 0.05 -4.17
CA SER A 125 10.15 0.45 -4.28
C SER A 125 10.52 1.25 -3.04
N PHE A 126 11.60 0.86 -2.39
CA PHE A 126 12.14 1.51 -1.19
C PHE A 126 13.65 1.36 -1.15
N ASP A 127 14.30 2.20 -0.35
CA ASP A 127 15.74 2.14 -0.13
C ASP A 127 16.06 1.20 1.03
N TRP A 128 16.91 0.21 0.79
CA TRP A 128 17.32 -0.78 1.81
C TRP A 128 18.09 -0.15 2.96
N PHE A 129 18.85 0.93 2.70
CA PHE A 129 19.51 1.67 3.77
C PHE A 129 18.49 2.40 4.66
N ASP A 130 17.44 2.97 4.05
CA ASP A 130 16.33 3.58 4.79
C ASP A 130 15.58 2.54 5.63
N VAL A 131 15.35 1.34 5.10
CA VAL A 131 14.77 0.21 5.83
C VAL A 131 15.63 -0.15 7.04
N PHE A 132 16.95 -0.28 6.85
CA PHE A 132 17.89 -0.58 7.94
C PHE A 132 17.89 0.50 9.02
N VAL A 133 18.03 1.76 8.63
CA VAL A 133 17.98 2.90 9.57
C VAL A 133 16.63 2.96 10.29
N GLY A 134 15.53 2.74 9.58
CA GLY A 134 14.18 2.67 10.14
C GLY A 134 14.04 1.57 11.21
N LEU A 135 14.63 0.40 10.95
CA LEU A 135 14.64 -0.71 11.91
C LEU A 135 15.47 -0.38 13.17
N VAL A 136 16.70 0.12 12.99
CA VAL A 136 17.57 0.51 14.11
C VAL A 136 16.89 1.56 15.00
N ARG A 137 16.30 2.59 14.38
CA ARG A 137 15.55 3.62 15.10
C ARG A 137 14.30 3.07 15.78
N GLY A 138 13.60 2.14 15.14
CA GLY A 138 12.43 1.48 15.72
C GLY A 138 12.78 0.63 16.94
N ILE A 139 13.89 -0.10 16.90
CA ILE A 139 14.41 -0.86 18.05
C ILE A 139 14.81 0.12 19.18
N GLY A 140 15.60 1.14 18.87
CA GLY A 140 15.96 2.17 19.86
C GLY A 140 14.73 2.86 20.45
N GLY A 141 13.76 3.18 19.62
CA GLY A 141 12.49 3.81 20.01
C GLY A 141 11.59 2.95 20.89
N ALA A 142 11.78 1.62 20.90
CA ALA A 142 11.07 0.72 21.81
C ALA A 142 11.49 0.95 23.27
N PHE A 143 12.70 1.48 23.49
CA PHE A 143 13.27 1.82 24.81
C PHE A 143 13.21 3.34 25.06
N VAL A 144 13.52 4.15 24.04
CA VAL A 144 13.54 5.60 24.08
C VAL A 144 12.64 6.15 22.96
N PRO A 145 11.36 6.45 23.23
CA PRO A 145 10.37 6.84 22.20
C PRO A 145 10.82 7.99 21.29
N ALA A 146 11.63 8.92 21.80
CA ALA A 146 12.18 10.05 21.05
C ALA A 146 13.10 9.64 19.86
N LEU A 147 13.60 8.41 19.84
CA LEU A 147 14.40 7.88 18.72
C LEU A 147 13.56 7.42 17.53
N ASN A 148 12.27 7.20 17.71
CA ASN A 148 11.39 6.88 16.59
C ASN A 148 11.35 8.07 15.61
N ARG A 149 11.24 7.74 14.31
CA ARG A 149 10.87 8.75 13.32
C ARG A 149 9.48 9.31 13.66
N PRO A 150 9.23 10.62 13.54
CA PRO A 150 7.89 11.15 13.72
C PRO A 150 6.93 10.51 12.70
N TRP A 151 5.69 10.31 13.12
CA TRP A 151 4.64 9.90 12.18
C TRP A 151 4.20 11.13 11.39
N PRO A 152 4.11 11.08 10.05
CA PRO A 152 3.80 12.26 9.25
C PRO A 152 2.45 12.91 9.57
N GLY A 153 1.49 12.14 10.07
CA GLY A 153 0.18 12.63 10.51
C GLY A 153 0.17 13.32 11.88
N ASP A 154 1.24 13.15 12.68
CA ASP A 154 1.36 13.77 14.01
C ASP A 154 2.11 15.11 13.97
N SER A 155 2.70 15.44 12.83
CA SER A 155 3.37 16.74 12.66
C SER A 155 2.30 17.80 12.42
N ALA A 156 2.22 18.79 13.31
CA ALA A 156 1.43 19.99 13.02
C ALA A 156 1.92 20.63 11.72
N PRO A 157 1.02 21.13 10.86
CA PRO A 157 1.45 21.87 9.68
C PRO A 157 2.32 23.04 10.11
N ALA A 158 3.51 23.12 9.50
CA ALA A 158 4.43 24.22 9.72
C ALA A 158 3.86 25.53 9.16
#